data_f31c619371ce28af89a3d808534bb54e
#
_entry.id   f31c619371ce28af89a3d808534bb54e
#
_cell.length_a   1.000
_cell.length_b   1.000
_cell.length_c   1.000
_cell.angle_alpha   90.00
_cell.angle_beta   90.00
_cell.angle_gamma   90.00
#
_symmetry.space_group_name_H-M   'P 1'
#
loop_
_entity.id
_entity.type
_entity.pdbx_description
1 polymer ?
#
loop_
_entity_poly.entity_id
_entity_poly.type
_entity_poly.pdbx_seq_one_letter_code
_entity_poly.pdbx_strand_id
1 'polypeptide(L)'
;MVSKGPLLRLLTAINRRRMKLLMGLAFVAYVASVWGNFVNMRSLQENGDQKVESKIEEAVAPLREKIKDLEKSFTQKYPPVKFLSEKDRKRILITGGAGFVGSHLTDKLMMDGHEVTVVDNFFTGRKRNVEHWIGHENFELINHDVVEPLYIEDPEVHPQNEDYWGHVNPIGPRACYDEGKRVAETMCYAYMKQEGVEVRVARIFNTFGPRMHMNDGRVVSNFILQALQGEPLTVYGPGTQTRAFQYVSDLVNGLVALMNSNVSSPVNLGNPEEHTILEFAQLIKKLVGSGSEIQFLSEAQDDPQKRKPDIRKAKLLLGWEPVVPLEEGLNKAIHYFRKELEYQANNQYIPKPKPARMKKGRTRHN
;
A
#
# COMPACT_ATOMS: atom_id res chain seq x y z
N MET A 1 -21.52 25.96 10.48
CA MET A 1 -20.16 26.48 10.16
C MET A 1 -19.60 27.13 11.42
N VAL A 2 -18.76 26.42 12.17
CA VAL A 2 -18.11 26.96 13.36
C VAL A 2 -16.76 27.52 12.91
N SER A 3 -16.61 28.82 12.97
CA SER A 3 -15.38 29.55 12.67
C SER A 3 -14.26 29.05 13.61
N LYS A 4 -13.24 28.44 13.08
CA LYS A 4 -12.02 28.12 13.83
C LYS A 4 -11.39 29.41 14.29
N GLY A 5 -11.34 29.61 15.61
CA GLY A 5 -10.88 30.88 16.23
C GLY A 5 -9.41 31.21 15.87
N PRO A 6 -9.01 32.48 16.04
CA PRO A 6 -7.71 32.99 15.60
C PRO A 6 -6.49 32.25 16.23
N LEU A 7 -6.66 31.64 17.40
CA LEU A 7 -5.60 30.86 18.08
C LEU A 7 -5.20 29.57 17.32
N LEU A 8 -6.16 28.91 16.67
CA LEU A 8 -5.91 27.68 15.92
C LEU A 8 -5.19 27.97 14.58
N ARG A 9 -5.41 29.15 13.99
CA ARG A 9 -4.70 29.59 12.78
C ARG A 9 -3.24 30.00 13.06
N LEU A 10 -2.96 30.51 14.28
CA LEU A 10 -1.58 30.83 14.68
C LEU A 10 -0.73 29.58 14.91
N LEU A 11 -1.32 28.51 15.42
CA LEU A 11 -0.63 27.24 15.69
C LEU A 11 -0.28 26.46 14.41
N THR A 12 -1.08 26.60 13.35
CA THR A 12 -0.82 25.92 12.06
C THR A 12 0.25 26.61 11.20
N ALA A 13 0.54 27.90 11.45
CA ALA A 13 1.53 28.68 10.70
C ALA A 13 2.97 28.57 11.26
N ILE A 14 3.16 27.89 12.40
CA ILE A 14 4.47 27.81 13.04
C ILE A 14 5.22 26.58 12.51
N ASN A 15 6.26 26.80 11.70
CA ASN A 15 7.19 25.78 11.24
C ASN A 15 7.74 24.95 12.42
N ARG A 16 7.77 23.62 12.32
CA ARG A 16 8.22 22.66 13.35
C ARG A 16 9.52 23.07 14.05
N ARG A 17 10.48 23.71 13.35
CA ARG A 17 11.71 24.24 13.95
C ARG A 17 11.43 25.42 14.89
N ARG A 18 10.51 26.32 14.54
CA ARG A 18 10.12 27.46 15.40
C ARG A 18 9.32 27.00 16.60
N MET A 19 8.49 25.96 16.45
CA MET A 19 7.73 25.37 17.56
C MET A 19 8.67 24.67 18.58
N LYS A 20 9.67 23.93 18.12
CA LYS A 20 10.71 23.37 19.01
C LYS A 20 11.51 24.47 19.73
N LEU A 21 11.80 25.57 19.05
CA LEU A 21 12.49 26.72 19.66
C LEU A 21 11.62 27.42 20.70
N LEU A 22 10.34 27.65 20.43
CA LEU A 22 9.38 28.26 21.36
C LEU A 22 9.11 27.37 22.57
N MET A 23 9.00 26.04 22.38
CA MET A 23 8.89 25.10 23.48
C MET A 23 10.18 25.01 24.32
N GLY A 24 11.34 25.08 23.67
CA GLY A 24 12.63 25.19 24.34
C GLY A 24 12.74 26.46 25.18
N LEU A 25 12.32 27.62 24.63
CA LEU A 25 12.34 28.89 25.33
C LEU A 25 11.32 28.92 26.50
N ALA A 26 10.12 28.35 26.31
CA ALA A 26 9.12 28.23 27.37
C ALA A 26 9.63 27.30 28.51
N PHE A 27 10.32 26.22 28.16
CA PHE A 27 10.95 25.33 29.12
C PHE A 27 12.09 26.01 29.88
N VAL A 28 12.98 26.74 29.19
CA VAL A 28 14.05 27.53 29.84
C VAL A 28 13.48 28.61 30.74
N ALA A 29 12.44 29.33 30.31
CA ALA A 29 11.76 30.35 31.14
C ALA A 29 11.10 29.74 32.37
N TYR A 30 10.50 28.56 32.24
CA TYR A 30 9.92 27.82 33.36
C TYR A 30 10.97 27.33 34.33
N VAL A 31 12.07 26.72 33.81
CA VAL A 31 13.20 26.29 34.65
C VAL A 31 13.85 27.48 35.35
N ALA A 32 14.02 28.63 34.67
CA ALA A 32 14.52 29.86 35.29
C ALA A 32 13.58 30.41 36.38
N SER A 33 12.26 30.34 36.18
CA SER A 33 11.26 30.70 37.21
C SER A 33 11.31 29.77 38.42
N VAL A 34 11.41 28.46 38.20
CA VAL A 34 11.55 27.46 39.26
C VAL A 34 12.89 27.65 40.00
N TRP A 35 13.98 27.94 39.26
CA TRP A 35 15.29 28.21 39.82
C TRP A 35 15.32 29.54 40.60
N GLY A 36 14.69 30.59 40.11
CA GLY A 36 14.53 31.86 40.81
C GLY A 36 13.78 31.74 42.13
N ASN A 37 12.72 30.94 42.15
CA ASN A 37 11.99 30.60 43.38
C ASN A 37 12.85 29.75 44.34
N PHE A 38 13.70 28.85 43.79
CA PHE A 38 14.61 28.02 44.57
C PHE A 38 15.73 28.85 45.22
N VAL A 39 16.32 29.83 44.50
CA VAL A 39 17.36 30.72 45.06
C VAL A 39 16.77 31.61 46.16
N ASN A 40 15.56 32.07 46.02
CA ASN A 40 14.87 32.83 47.06
C ASN A 40 14.52 32.01 48.34
N MET A 41 14.37 30.68 48.20
CA MET A 41 14.13 29.77 49.34
C MET A 41 15.44 29.31 50.02
N ARG A 42 16.61 29.45 49.38
CA ARG A 42 17.91 29.04 49.92
C ARG A 42 18.35 29.90 51.12
N SER A 43 17.67 31.02 51.38
CA SER A 43 17.93 31.89 52.51
C SER A 43 17.30 31.46 53.83
N LEU A 44 16.55 30.32 53.82
CA LEU A 44 15.85 29.80 55.02
C LEU A 44 16.13 28.30 55.24
N GLN A 45 17.19 28.05 55.98
CA GLN A 45 17.49 26.86 56.83
C GLN A 45 17.79 25.48 56.21
N GLU A 46 18.98 24.97 56.62
CA GLU A 46 19.64 23.71 56.25
C GLU A 46 18.97 22.38 56.68
N ASN A 47 17.76 22.38 57.18
CA ASN A 47 17.09 21.15 57.66
C ASN A 47 15.89 20.72 56.77
N GLY A 48 15.81 21.26 55.54
CA GLY A 48 14.69 21.03 54.65
C GLY A 48 14.98 20.30 53.35
N ASP A 49 16.24 19.99 53.05
CA ASP A 49 16.66 19.59 51.69
C ASP A 49 15.97 18.34 51.13
N GLN A 50 15.80 17.27 51.92
CA GLN A 50 15.07 16.06 51.46
C GLN A 50 13.56 16.31 51.22
N LYS A 51 12.94 17.20 52.00
CA LYS A 51 11.50 17.53 51.86
C LYS A 51 11.24 18.50 50.70
N VAL A 52 12.23 19.30 50.34
CA VAL A 52 12.19 20.21 49.18
C VAL A 52 12.41 19.42 47.90
N GLU A 53 13.37 18.52 47.86
CA GLU A 53 13.64 17.62 46.72
C GLU A 53 12.42 16.75 46.37
N SER A 54 11.77 16.16 47.39
CA SER A 54 10.56 15.36 47.16
C SER A 54 9.39 16.19 46.63
N LYS A 55 9.23 17.45 47.09
CA LYS A 55 8.20 18.37 46.57
C LYS A 55 8.50 18.87 45.14
N ILE A 56 9.80 19.04 44.79
CA ILE A 56 10.21 19.38 43.44
C ILE A 56 9.94 18.20 42.51
N GLU A 57 10.30 16.98 42.90
CA GLU A 57 10.06 15.79 42.10
C GLU A 57 8.56 15.54 41.91
N GLU A 58 7.73 15.73 42.95
CA GLU A 58 6.28 15.65 42.91
C GLU A 58 5.65 16.72 41.94
N ALA A 59 6.23 17.93 41.93
CA ALA A 59 5.81 19.00 41.00
C ALA A 59 6.30 18.80 39.58
N VAL A 60 7.47 18.17 39.37
CA VAL A 60 8.12 17.95 38.07
C VAL A 60 7.65 16.66 37.40
N ALA A 61 7.28 15.62 38.16
CA ALA A 61 6.80 14.34 37.66
C ALA A 61 5.64 14.48 36.64
N PRO A 62 4.55 15.23 36.93
CA PRO A 62 3.45 15.39 35.94
C PRO A 62 3.86 16.18 34.69
N LEU A 63 4.90 17.00 34.79
CA LEU A 63 5.43 17.72 33.64
C LEU A 63 6.32 16.82 32.78
N ARG A 64 7.13 15.96 33.39
CA ARG A 64 7.88 14.91 32.67
C ARG A 64 6.93 13.95 31.93
N GLU A 65 5.84 13.58 32.55
CA GLU A 65 4.83 12.71 31.93
C GLU A 65 4.15 13.42 30.75
N LYS A 66 3.76 14.69 30.91
CA LYS A 66 3.23 15.51 29.78
C LYS A 66 4.24 15.72 28.67
N ILE A 67 5.52 15.92 28.99
CA ILE A 67 6.60 16.02 27.98
C ILE A 67 6.77 14.68 27.27
N LYS A 68 6.75 13.56 27.99
CA LYS A 68 6.83 12.21 27.41
C LYS A 68 5.62 11.87 26.52
N ASP A 69 4.42 12.33 26.90
CA ASP A 69 3.22 12.19 26.08
C ASP A 69 3.26 13.11 24.84
N LEU A 70 3.78 14.33 24.99
CA LEU A 70 4.04 15.22 23.87
C LEU A 70 5.12 14.64 22.95
N GLU A 71 6.21 14.12 23.47
CA GLU A 71 7.25 13.45 22.70
C GLU A 71 6.70 12.21 21.98
N LYS A 72 5.83 11.41 22.60
CA LYS A 72 5.11 10.32 21.95
C LYS A 72 4.16 10.82 20.87
N SER A 73 3.52 11.97 21.03
CA SER A 73 2.65 12.57 20.01
C SER A 73 3.46 13.18 18.85
N PHE A 74 4.73 13.54 19.08
CA PHE A 74 5.68 14.03 18.08
C PHE A 74 6.60 12.92 17.54
N THR A 75 6.64 11.71 18.14
CA THR A 75 7.29 10.57 17.51
C THR A 75 6.54 10.27 16.22
N GLN A 76 7.27 10.22 15.15
CA GLN A 76 6.85 10.10 13.77
C GLN A 76 5.83 8.96 13.60
N LYS A 77 4.53 9.32 13.65
CA LYS A 77 3.39 8.40 13.51
C LYS A 77 3.27 7.85 12.10
N TYR A 78 3.85 8.56 11.13
CA TYR A 78 3.73 8.27 9.70
C TYR A 78 5.11 8.03 9.08
N PRO A 79 5.20 7.30 7.96
CA PRO A 79 6.42 7.24 7.16
C PRO A 79 6.93 8.65 6.78
N PRO A 80 8.24 8.81 6.49
CA PRO A 80 8.79 10.12 6.11
C PRO A 80 8.14 10.61 4.80
N VAL A 81 7.58 11.82 4.85
CA VAL A 81 6.91 12.48 3.73
C VAL A 81 7.75 13.68 3.29
N LYS A 82 7.98 13.82 1.96
CA LYS A 82 8.63 15.01 1.39
C LYS A 82 7.72 16.22 1.57
N PHE A 83 8.33 17.36 1.87
CA PHE A 83 7.60 18.62 1.87
C PHE A 83 7.48 19.14 0.44
N LEU A 84 6.26 19.36 -0.02
CA LEU A 84 5.95 20.09 -1.26
C LEU A 84 5.21 21.37 -0.95
N SER A 85 5.48 22.42 -1.73
CA SER A 85 4.68 23.66 -1.70
C SER A 85 3.24 23.37 -2.19
N GLU A 86 2.28 24.20 -1.84
CA GLU A 86 0.90 24.06 -2.35
C GLU A 86 0.83 24.05 -3.88
N LYS A 87 1.74 24.77 -4.54
CA LYS A 87 1.83 24.86 -6.00
C LYS A 87 2.32 23.56 -6.62
N ASP A 88 3.22 22.84 -5.96
CA ASP A 88 3.84 21.62 -6.46
C ASP A 88 3.08 20.37 -6.01
N ARG A 89 2.20 20.51 -5.01
CA ARG A 89 1.39 19.42 -4.45
C ARG A 89 0.20 19.12 -5.35
N LYS A 90 0.11 17.90 -5.83
CA LYS A 90 -1.04 17.41 -6.58
C LYS A 90 -2.08 16.83 -5.63
N ARG A 91 -3.36 16.97 -5.97
CA ARG A 91 -4.47 16.23 -5.37
C ARG A 91 -4.76 15.01 -6.23
N ILE A 92 -4.66 13.83 -5.65
CA ILE A 92 -4.70 12.58 -6.38
C ILE A 92 -5.77 11.67 -5.77
N LEU A 93 -6.73 11.25 -6.58
CA LEU A 93 -7.73 10.25 -6.23
C LEU A 93 -7.27 8.89 -6.73
N ILE A 94 -7.24 7.88 -5.86
CA ILE A 94 -6.89 6.50 -6.21
C ILE A 94 -8.07 5.58 -5.93
N THR A 95 -8.67 5.05 -6.98
CA THR A 95 -9.70 3.99 -6.85
C THR A 95 -9.03 2.64 -6.66
N GLY A 96 -9.55 1.80 -5.75
CA GLY A 96 -8.88 0.55 -5.36
C GLY A 96 -7.57 0.78 -4.60
N GLY A 97 -7.44 1.95 -3.93
CA GLY A 97 -6.21 2.37 -3.28
C GLY A 97 -5.81 1.57 -2.05
N ALA A 98 -6.70 0.75 -1.49
CA ALA A 98 -6.38 -0.21 -0.43
C ALA A 98 -6.05 -1.62 -0.95
N GLY A 99 -6.13 -1.83 -2.28
CA GLY A 99 -5.76 -3.06 -2.97
C GLY A 99 -4.24 -3.25 -3.10
N PHE A 100 -3.85 -4.30 -3.83
CA PHE A 100 -2.44 -4.67 -4.02
C PHE A 100 -1.63 -3.53 -4.64
N VAL A 101 -1.89 -3.15 -5.87
CA VAL A 101 -1.12 -2.09 -6.57
C VAL A 101 -1.45 -0.71 -5.99
N GLY A 102 -2.75 -0.44 -5.75
CA GLY A 102 -3.23 0.86 -5.27
C GLY A 102 -2.58 1.29 -3.96
N SER A 103 -2.39 0.37 -3.00
CA SER A 103 -1.78 0.71 -1.72
C SER A 103 -0.29 1.03 -1.81
N HIS A 104 0.43 0.40 -2.72
CA HIS A 104 1.83 0.76 -3.00
C HIS A 104 1.94 2.11 -3.72
N LEU A 105 1.01 2.40 -4.62
CA LEU A 105 0.92 3.69 -5.28
C LEU A 105 0.57 4.79 -4.27
N THR A 106 -0.37 4.53 -3.36
CA THR A 106 -0.72 5.42 -2.24
C THR A 106 0.52 5.75 -1.41
N ASP A 107 1.28 4.73 -0.97
CA ASP A 107 2.51 4.94 -0.20
C ASP A 107 3.50 5.83 -0.96
N LYS A 108 3.73 5.53 -2.23
CA LYS A 108 4.68 6.29 -3.06
C LYS A 108 4.29 7.77 -3.17
N LEU A 109 3.03 8.05 -3.48
CA LEU A 109 2.53 9.41 -3.68
C LEU A 109 2.46 10.19 -2.37
N MET A 110 2.10 9.54 -1.26
CA MET A 110 2.15 10.13 0.08
C MET A 110 3.58 10.47 0.49
N MET A 111 4.53 9.54 0.33
CA MET A 111 5.95 9.81 0.64
C MET A 111 6.55 10.89 -0.26
N ASP A 112 6.09 11.03 -1.50
CA ASP A 112 6.50 12.10 -2.40
C ASP A 112 5.88 13.47 -2.05
N GLY A 113 4.95 13.53 -1.08
CA GLY A 113 4.41 14.77 -0.51
C GLY A 113 3.12 15.25 -1.16
N HIS A 114 2.44 14.43 -1.94
CA HIS A 114 1.17 14.74 -2.56
C HIS A 114 -0.01 14.56 -1.58
N GLU A 115 -1.16 15.14 -1.91
CA GLU A 115 -2.43 14.92 -1.23
C GLU A 115 -3.16 13.75 -1.90
N VAL A 116 -3.48 12.70 -1.15
CA VAL A 116 -4.03 11.45 -1.70
C VAL A 116 -5.36 11.11 -1.05
N THR A 117 -6.39 10.99 -1.87
CA THR A 117 -7.69 10.42 -1.48
C THR A 117 -7.80 9.02 -2.03
N VAL A 118 -7.98 8.03 -1.17
CA VAL A 118 -8.19 6.63 -1.53
C VAL A 118 -9.67 6.29 -1.48
N VAL A 119 -10.20 5.70 -2.55
CA VAL A 119 -11.56 5.13 -2.61
C VAL A 119 -11.46 3.62 -2.79
N ASP A 120 -12.03 2.84 -1.88
CA ASP A 120 -12.00 1.37 -1.91
C ASP A 120 -13.25 0.79 -1.25
N ASN A 121 -13.78 -0.31 -1.75
CA ASN A 121 -14.89 -1.06 -1.13
C ASN A 121 -14.40 -2.20 -0.23
N PHE A 122 -13.10 -2.41 -0.17
CA PHE A 122 -12.42 -3.49 0.57
C PHE A 122 -12.85 -4.91 0.17
N PHE A 123 -13.35 -5.10 -1.05
CA PHE A 123 -13.71 -6.42 -1.55
C PHE A 123 -12.45 -7.31 -1.71
N THR A 124 -11.42 -6.80 -2.36
CA THR A 124 -10.08 -7.43 -2.43
C THR A 124 -9.02 -6.62 -1.68
N GLY A 125 -9.23 -5.32 -1.53
CA GLY A 125 -8.41 -4.42 -0.76
C GLY A 125 -8.54 -4.68 0.74
N ARG A 126 -7.55 -4.21 1.51
CA ARG A 126 -7.53 -4.36 2.97
C ARG A 126 -7.21 -3.01 3.60
N LYS A 127 -8.04 -2.55 4.52
CA LYS A 127 -7.85 -1.29 5.25
C LYS A 127 -6.44 -1.17 5.82
N ARG A 128 -5.88 -2.26 6.37
CA ARG A 128 -4.52 -2.30 6.94
C ARG A 128 -3.41 -1.96 5.95
N ASN A 129 -3.67 -2.08 4.63
CA ASN A 129 -2.67 -1.71 3.62
C ASN A 129 -2.40 -0.20 3.56
N VAL A 130 -3.33 0.63 4.07
CA VAL A 130 -3.27 2.09 4.06
C VAL A 130 -3.54 2.72 5.43
N GLU A 131 -3.83 1.93 6.47
CA GLU A 131 -4.20 2.43 7.81
C GLU A 131 -3.11 3.28 8.46
N HIS A 132 -1.84 3.03 8.11
CA HIS A 132 -0.70 3.79 8.60
C HIS A 132 -0.70 5.26 8.12
N TRP A 133 -1.56 5.62 7.14
CA TRP A 133 -1.78 6.99 6.70
C TRP A 133 -2.98 7.67 7.35
N ILE A 134 -3.88 6.90 8.00
CA ILE A 134 -5.11 7.45 8.58
C ILE A 134 -4.78 8.49 9.65
N GLY A 135 -5.32 9.71 9.45
CA GLY A 135 -5.07 10.87 10.29
C GLY A 135 -3.90 11.75 9.84
N HIS A 136 -3.21 11.42 8.76
CA HIS A 136 -2.26 12.31 8.11
C HIS A 136 -3.03 13.43 7.37
N GLU A 137 -2.56 14.67 7.45
CA GLU A 137 -3.25 15.85 6.87
C GLU A 137 -3.48 15.77 5.36
N ASN A 138 -2.61 15.07 4.63
CA ASN A 138 -2.67 14.90 3.17
C ASN A 138 -3.33 13.59 2.76
N PHE A 139 -3.95 12.83 3.67
CA PHE A 139 -4.54 11.52 3.37
C PHE A 139 -6.01 11.46 3.75
N GLU A 140 -6.82 10.96 2.82
CA GLU A 140 -8.23 10.66 3.04
C GLU A 140 -8.56 9.23 2.56
N LEU A 141 -9.38 8.51 3.34
CA LEU A 141 -9.86 7.18 2.99
C LEU A 141 -11.38 7.17 2.93
N ILE A 142 -11.94 6.88 1.75
CA ILE A 142 -13.37 6.79 1.48
C ILE A 142 -13.73 5.33 1.22
N ASN A 143 -14.68 4.79 2.00
CA ASN A 143 -15.24 3.48 1.72
C ASN A 143 -16.37 3.62 0.68
N HIS A 144 -16.11 3.21 -0.57
CA HIS A 144 -17.07 3.28 -1.66
C HIS A 144 -16.75 2.25 -2.74
N ASP A 145 -17.79 1.74 -3.42
CA ASP A 145 -17.66 0.77 -4.50
C ASP A 145 -17.55 1.46 -5.86
N VAL A 146 -16.43 1.20 -6.56
CA VAL A 146 -16.18 1.65 -7.93
C VAL A 146 -15.91 0.40 -8.78
N VAL A 147 -16.96 -0.21 -9.32
CA VAL A 147 -16.93 -1.47 -10.06
C VAL A 147 -16.16 -1.30 -11.39
N GLU A 148 -15.27 -2.15 -11.79
CA GLU A 148 -15.20 -3.52 -12.27
C GLU A 148 -13.85 -4.05 -12.79
N PRO A 149 -13.63 -5.41 -13.02
CA PRO A 149 -12.38 -6.04 -13.46
C PRO A 149 -12.39 -6.59 -14.89
N LEU A 150 -11.20 -6.83 -15.49
CA LEU A 150 -11.07 -7.21 -16.90
C LEU A 150 -9.74 -7.88 -17.33
N TYR A 151 -9.70 -8.82 -18.35
CA TYR A 151 -8.56 -9.63 -18.81
C TYR A 151 -8.33 -9.73 -20.35
N ILE A 152 -7.13 -10.25 -20.80
CA ILE A 152 -6.69 -10.40 -22.21
C ILE A 152 -6.20 -11.83 -22.51
N GLU A 153 -6.49 -12.39 -23.69
CA GLU A 153 -6.15 -13.74 -24.16
C GLU A 153 -4.82 -13.86 -24.96
N ASP A 154 -4.57 -15.03 -25.59
CA ASP A 154 -3.31 -15.43 -26.22
C ASP A 154 -2.89 -14.52 -27.38
N PRO A 155 -1.71 -13.89 -27.32
CA PRO A 155 -1.30 -12.91 -28.33
C PRO A 155 -0.64 -13.55 -29.55
N GLU A 156 -1.06 -13.14 -30.74
CA GLU A 156 -0.43 -13.50 -32.02
C GLU A 156 0.92 -12.78 -32.25
N VAL A 157 1.20 -11.70 -31.52
CA VAL A 157 2.42 -10.89 -31.62
C VAL A 157 3.27 -11.06 -30.38
N HIS A 158 4.59 -11.35 -30.57
CA HIS A 158 5.52 -11.58 -29.47
C HIS A 158 6.89 -10.93 -29.77
N PRO A 159 7.43 -10.01 -28.95
CA PRO A 159 6.77 -9.38 -27.79
C PRO A 159 5.59 -8.48 -28.20
N GLN A 160 4.61 -8.32 -27.27
CA GLN A 160 3.44 -7.49 -27.53
C GLN A 160 3.80 -6.01 -27.42
N ASN A 161 3.70 -5.28 -28.51
CA ASN A 161 3.81 -3.82 -28.56
C ASN A 161 2.46 -3.14 -28.35
N GLU A 162 2.44 -1.82 -28.25
CA GLU A 162 1.22 -1.05 -28.00
C GLU A 162 0.29 -0.94 -29.20
N ASP A 163 0.79 -1.20 -30.42
CA ASP A 163 -0.01 -1.22 -31.65
C ASP A 163 -0.78 -2.53 -31.83
N TYR A 164 -0.47 -3.53 -31.02
CA TYR A 164 -1.19 -4.80 -30.99
C TYR A 164 -2.51 -4.67 -30.25
N TRP A 165 -3.63 -4.89 -30.94
CA TRP A 165 -4.98 -4.72 -30.39
C TRP A 165 -5.53 -5.97 -29.72
N GLY A 166 -4.78 -7.05 -29.72
CA GLY A 166 -5.16 -8.34 -29.14
C GLY A 166 -6.02 -9.19 -30.08
N HIS A 167 -5.90 -10.50 -29.87
CA HIS A 167 -6.79 -11.52 -30.45
C HIS A 167 -7.59 -12.11 -29.29
N VAL A 168 -8.89 -11.85 -29.23
CA VAL A 168 -9.76 -12.21 -28.11
C VAL A 168 -10.86 -13.11 -28.64
N ASN A 169 -11.08 -14.26 -27.99
CA ASN A 169 -12.25 -15.10 -28.21
C ASN A 169 -13.45 -14.48 -27.46
N PRO A 170 -14.41 -13.79 -28.16
CA PRO A 170 -15.47 -13.04 -27.49
C PRO A 170 -16.51 -13.91 -26.76
N ILE A 171 -16.45 -15.23 -26.94
CA ILE A 171 -17.33 -16.22 -26.29
C ILE A 171 -16.55 -17.20 -25.42
N GLY A 172 -15.24 -17.01 -25.27
CA GLY A 172 -14.37 -17.83 -24.42
C GLY A 172 -14.63 -17.64 -22.93
N PRO A 173 -14.14 -18.54 -22.08
CA PRO A 173 -14.33 -18.45 -20.62
C PRO A 173 -13.74 -17.19 -20.00
N ARG A 174 -12.82 -16.51 -20.71
CA ARG A 174 -12.15 -15.28 -20.29
C ARG A 174 -12.67 -14.02 -20.97
N ALA A 175 -13.61 -14.14 -21.92
CA ALA A 175 -14.06 -13.04 -22.78
C ALA A 175 -14.52 -11.80 -22.00
N CYS A 176 -15.22 -11.97 -20.89
CA CYS A 176 -15.71 -10.85 -20.08
C CYS A 176 -14.56 -10.00 -19.50
N TYR A 177 -13.42 -10.60 -19.19
CA TYR A 177 -12.26 -9.86 -18.73
C TYR A 177 -11.51 -9.18 -19.88
N ASP A 178 -11.33 -9.87 -20.98
CA ASP A 178 -10.51 -9.40 -22.10
C ASP A 178 -11.21 -8.27 -22.87
N GLU A 179 -12.49 -8.46 -23.20
CA GLU A 179 -13.26 -7.43 -23.86
C GLU A 179 -13.48 -6.20 -22.99
N GLY A 180 -13.70 -6.40 -21.73
CA GLY A 180 -13.90 -5.27 -20.91
C GLY A 180 -12.61 -4.45 -20.68
N LYS A 181 -11.33 -5.00 -20.70
CA LYS A 181 -10.11 -4.19 -20.76
C LYS A 181 -10.08 -3.35 -22.03
N ARG A 182 -10.49 -3.90 -23.13
CA ARG A 182 -10.62 -3.18 -24.41
C ARG A 182 -11.65 -2.06 -24.29
N VAL A 183 -12.81 -2.35 -23.73
CA VAL A 183 -13.87 -1.34 -23.49
C VAL A 183 -13.36 -0.25 -22.56
N ALA A 184 -12.67 -0.58 -21.46
CA ALA A 184 -12.11 0.42 -20.55
C ALA A 184 -11.12 1.36 -21.25
N GLU A 185 -10.23 0.83 -22.08
CA GLU A 185 -9.31 1.65 -22.89
C GLU A 185 -10.09 2.50 -23.90
N THR A 186 -11.07 1.94 -24.59
CA THR A 186 -11.95 2.66 -25.51
C THR A 186 -12.68 3.81 -24.82
N MET A 187 -13.24 3.57 -23.62
CA MET A 187 -13.93 4.61 -22.86
C MET A 187 -12.98 5.73 -22.41
N CYS A 188 -11.74 5.41 -22.03
CA CYS A 188 -10.74 6.43 -21.74
C CYS A 188 -10.54 7.39 -22.93
N TYR A 189 -10.40 6.87 -24.13
CA TYR A 189 -10.25 7.70 -25.35
C TYR A 189 -11.54 8.43 -25.73
N ALA A 190 -12.69 7.84 -25.49
CA ALA A 190 -13.98 8.50 -25.69
C ALA A 190 -14.11 9.73 -24.80
N TYR A 191 -13.83 9.60 -23.49
CA TYR A 191 -13.83 10.72 -22.53
C TYR A 191 -12.77 11.77 -22.88
N MET A 192 -11.56 11.36 -23.26
CA MET A 192 -10.53 12.29 -23.71
C MET A 192 -11.03 13.15 -24.89
N LYS A 193 -11.70 12.52 -25.86
CA LYS A 193 -12.21 13.21 -27.06
C LYS A 193 -13.43 14.07 -26.80
N GLN A 194 -14.35 13.59 -25.95
CA GLN A 194 -15.63 14.24 -25.68
C GLN A 194 -15.53 15.34 -24.64
N GLU A 195 -14.81 15.11 -23.56
CA GLU A 195 -14.75 15.99 -22.37
C GLU A 195 -13.41 16.74 -22.26
N GLY A 196 -12.46 16.50 -23.16
CA GLY A 196 -11.15 17.13 -23.11
C GLY A 196 -10.27 16.68 -21.93
N VAL A 197 -10.60 15.55 -21.30
CA VAL A 197 -9.84 15.01 -20.16
C VAL A 197 -8.49 14.49 -20.63
N GLU A 198 -7.42 14.84 -19.92
CA GLU A 198 -6.10 14.26 -20.18
C GLU A 198 -6.01 12.83 -19.65
N VAL A 199 -5.90 11.86 -20.55
CA VAL A 199 -5.84 10.44 -20.21
C VAL A 199 -4.44 9.89 -20.37
N ARG A 200 -4.04 9.00 -19.47
CA ARG A 200 -2.80 8.22 -19.52
C ARG A 200 -3.18 6.74 -19.33
N VAL A 201 -2.94 5.91 -20.34
CA VAL A 201 -3.30 4.49 -20.33
C VAL A 201 -2.07 3.64 -20.11
N ALA A 202 -2.00 2.94 -18.99
CA ALA A 202 -1.00 1.92 -18.70
C ALA A 202 -1.54 0.53 -19.00
N ARG A 203 -0.90 -0.22 -19.92
CA ARG A 203 -1.14 -1.67 -20.08
C ARG A 203 -0.21 -2.42 -19.15
N ILE A 204 -0.79 -2.91 -18.03
CA ILE A 204 -0.04 -3.53 -16.95
C ILE A 204 0.12 -5.03 -17.22
N PHE A 205 1.37 -5.51 -17.25
CA PHE A 205 1.70 -6.93 -17.32
C PHE A 205 1.78 -7.57 -15.94
N ASN A 206 1.98 -8.92 -15.89
CA ASN A 206 1.93 -9.66 -14.63
C ASN A 206 2.83 -9.04 -13.57
N THR A 207 2.20 -8.65 -12.48
CA THR A 207 2.86 -7.98 -11.35
C THR A 207 2.70 -8.79 -10.09
N PHE A 208 3.75 -8.86 -9.29
CA PHE A 208 3.76 -9.57 -8.00
C PHE A 208 4.45 -8.74 -6.92
N GLY A 209 4.21 -9.09 -5.65
CA GLY A 209 4.85 -8.45 -4.50
C GLY A 209 4.05 -8.58 -3.21
N PRO A 210 4.50 -7.94 -2.13
CA PRO A 210 3.75 -7.84 -0.87
C PRO A 210 2.36 -7.24 -1.07
N ARG A 211 1.43 -7.56 -0.15
CA ARG A 211 0.01 -7.16 -0.18
C ARG A 211 -0.83 -7.80 -1.30
N MET A 212 -0.22 -8.67 -2.12
CA MET A 212 -0.97 -9.51 -3.04
C MET A 212 -1.86 -10.46 -2.23
N HIS A 213 -3.10 -10.68 -2.69
CA HIS A 213 -4.01 -11.58 -1.98
C HIS A 213 -3.53 -13.01 -2.15
N MET A 214 -3.40 -13.77 -1.04
CA MET A 214 -2.83 -15.12 -1.06
C MET A 214 -3.64 -16.10 -1.90
N ASN A 215 -4.97 -15.93 -1.91
CA ASN A 215 -5.93 -16.80 -2.61
C ASN A 215 -6.54 -16.10 -3.84
N ASP A 216 -5.77 -15.29 -4.59
CA ASP A 216 -6.26 -14.63 -5.79
C ASP A 216 -6.24 -15.50 -7.06
N GLY A 217 -5.75 -16.74 -6.93
CA GLY A 217 -5.70 -17.72 -8.01
C GLY A 217 -4.56 -17.51 -9.01
N ARG A 218 -3.70 -16.53 -8.82
CA ARG A 218 -2.57 -16.27 -9.73
C ARG A 218 -1.40 -17.21 -9.46
N VAL A 219 -0.61 -17.45 -10.50
CA VAL A 219 0.54 -18.37 -10.45
C VAL A 219 1.49 -18.09 -9.29
N VAL A 220 1.86 -16.81 -9.08
CA VAL A 220 2.84 -16.43 -8.05
C VAL A 220 2.28 -16.69 -6.65
N SER A 221 1.06 -16.22 -6.36
CA SER A 221 0.41 -16.40 -5.06
C SER A 221 0.18 -17.89 -4.76
N ASN A 222 -0.31 -18.65 -5.74
CA ASN A 222 -0.54 -20.08 -5.58
C ASN A 222 0.75 -20.84 -5.25
N PHE A 223 1.81 -20.65 -6.03
CA PHE A 223 3.08 -21.36 -5.80
C PHE A 223 3.72 -20.98 -4.46
N ILE A 224 3.71 -19.71 -4.08
CA ILE A 224 4.25 -19.29 -2.78
C ILE A 224 3.43 -19.92 -1.64
N LEU A 225 2.11 -19.87 -1.72
CA LEU A 225 1.23 -20.41 -0.69
C LEU A 225 1.40 -21.93 -0.55
N GLN A 226 1.32 -22.66 -1.66
CA GLN A 226 1.52 -24.12 -1.70
C GLN A 226 2.89 -24.52 -1.15
N ALA A 227 3.96 -23.83 -1.59
CA ALA A 227 5.30 -24.13 -1.09
C ALA A 227 5.45 -23.87 0.41
N LEU A 228 4.83 -22.81 0.95
CA LEU A 228 4.86 -22.47 2.39
C LEU A 228 4.05 -23.44 3.24
N GLN A 229 2.96 -24.01 2.68
CA GLN A 229 2.08 -24.97 3.36
C GLN A 229 2.56 -26.41 3.20
N GLY A 230 3.60 -26.67 2.40
CA GLY A 230 4.08 -28.02 2.11
C GLY A 230 3.17 -28.79 1.15
N GLU A 231 2.25 -28.11 0.47
CA GLU A 231 1.35 -28.66 -0.53
C GLU A 231 2.07 -28.81 -1.89
N PRO A 232 1.63 -29.73 -2.78
CA PRO A 232 2.17 -29.82 -4.13
C PRO A 232 1.99 -28.51 -4.91
N LEU A 233 3.03 -28.07 -5.65
CA LEU A 233 2.94 -26.94 -6.56
C LEU A 233 2.21 -27.37 -7.84
N THR A 234 1.04 -26.81 -8.10
CA THR A 234 0.18 -27.20 -9.22
C THR A 234 0.53 -26.43 -10.49
N VAL A 235 1.10 -27.14 -11.47
CA VAL A 235 1.45 -26.63 -12.81
C VAL A 235 0.39 -27.10 -13.80
N TYR A 236 -0.30 -26.17 -14.46
CA TYR A 236 -1.28 -26.50 -15.50
C TYR A 236 -0.56 -26.69 -16.84
N GLY A 237 -0.90 -27.78 -17.57
CA GLY A 237 -0.22 -28.18 -18.79
C GLY A 237 1.21 -28.67 -18.55
N PRO A 238 2.08 -28.65 -19.57
CA PRO A 238 3.48 -29.15 -19.49
C PRO A 238 4.42 -28.21 -18.73
N GLY A 239 3.97 -26.98 -18.37
CA GLY A 239 4.78 -25.98 -17.70
C GLY A 239 5.79 -25.26 -18.62
N THR A 240 5.74 -25.49 -19.93
CA THR A 240 6.62 -24.86 -20.93
C THR A 240 6.14 -23.48 -21.38
N GLN A 241 4.89 -23.13 -21.08
CA GLN A 241 4.35 -21.79 -21.35
C GLN A 241 5.15 -20.74 -20.57
N THR A 242 5.42 -19.59 -21.23
CA THR A 242 6.24 -18.54 -20.64
C THR A 242 5.41 -17.37 -20.10
N ARG A 243 5.91 -16.78 -19.04
CA ARG A 243 5.37 -15.54 -18.47
C ARG A 243 6.52 -14.61 -18.09
N ALA A 244 6.24 -13.34 -18.19
CA ALA A 244 7.11 -12.28 -17.72
C ALA A 244 6.49 -11.65 -16.46
N PHE A 245 7.26 -11.54 -15.39
CA PHE A 245 6.79 -11.03 -14.10
C PHE A 245 7.59 -9.80 -13.69
N GLN A 246 6.90 -8.72 -13.31
CA GLN A 246 7.52 -7.53 -12.74
C GLN A 246 7.21 -7.39 -11.25
N TYR A 247 8.14 -6.81 -10.51
CA TYR A 247 7.93 -6.49 -9.11
C TYR A 247 7.09 -5.21 -8.96
N VAL A 248 6.25 -5.15 -7.94
CA VAL A 248 5.25 -4.08 -7.76
C VAL A 248 5.85 -2.67 -7.66
N SER A 249 7.06 -2.49 -7.10
CA SER A 249 7.66 -1.16 -7.03
C SER A 249 8.05 -0.63 -8.42
N ASP A 250 8.47 -1.50 -9.33
CA ASP A 250 8.78 -1.10 -10.72
C ASP A 250 7.52 -0.63 -11.42
N LEU A 251 6.40 -1.37 -11.27
CA LEU A 251 5.10 -0.93 -11.80
C LEU A 251 4.71 0.44 -11.24
N VAL A 252 4.80 0.63 -9.92
CA VAL A 252 4.42 1.91 -9.28
C VAL A 252 5.27 3.06 -9.80
N ASN A 253 6.58 2.87 -9.96
CA ASN A 253 7.46 3.87 -10.56
C ASN A 253 7.06 4.18 -12.01
N GLY A 254 6.69 3.16 -12.80
CA GLY A 254 6.20 3.33 -14.17
C GLY A 254 4.88 4.11 -14.24
N LEU A 255 3.94 3.82 -13.34
CA LEU A 255 2.67 4.55 -13.23
C LEU A 255 2.89 6.03 -12.87
N VAL A 256 3.78 6.32 -11.94
CA VAL A 256 4.12 7.70 -11.56
C VAL A 256 4.84 8.43 -12.71
N ALA A 257 5.76 7.76 -13.42
CA ALA A 257 6.41 8.33 -14.59
C ALA A 257 5.39 8.65 -15.69
N LEU A 258 4.47 7.73 -15.98
CA LEU A 258 3.40 7.93 -16.96
C LEU A 258 2.44 9.06 -16.54
N MET A 259 2.02 9.10 -15.29
CA MET A 259 1.18 10.17 -14.74
C MET A 259 1.80 11.57 -14.94
N ASN A 260 3.12 11.67 -14.80
CA ASN A 260 3.86 12.95 -14.94
C ASN A 260 4.29 13.25 -16.38
N SER A 261 4.01 12.39 -17.35
CA SER A 261 4.35 12.57 -18.76
C SER A 261 3.20 13.22 -19.55
N ASN A 262 3.50 13.61 -20.80
CA ASN A 262 2.50 14.08 -21.77
C ASN A 262 2.07 12.96 -22.73
N VAL A 263 2.37 11.70 -22.43
CA VAL A 263 2.06 10.57 -23.32
C VAL A 263 0.58 10.22 -23.20
N SER A 264 -0.18 10.43 -24.26
CA SER A 264 -1.62 10.15 -24.34
C SER A 264 -1.95 8.79 -24.99
N SER A 265 -1.00 8.17 -25.69
CA SER A 265 -1.15 6.82 -26.24
C SER A 265 -0.82 5.75 -25.21
N PRO A 266 -1.33 4.50 -25.34
CA PRO A 266 -1.06 3.44 -24.37
C PRO A 266 0.43 3.18 -24.20
N VAL A 267 0.85 2.81 -22.98
CA VAL A 267 2.23 2.43 -22.66
C VAL A 267 2.24 1.11 -21.89
N ASN A 268 3.02 0.16 -22.37
CA ASN A 268 3.24 -1.11 -21.70
C ASN A 268 4.14 -0.93 -20.47
N LEU A 269 3.67 -1.40 -19.32
CA LEU A 269 4.47 -1.48 -18.08
C LEU A 269 4.61 -2.95 -17.67
N GLY A 270 5.80 -3.51 -17.84
CA GLY A 270 6.10 -4.91 -17.54
C GLY A 270 7.60 -5.20 -17.59
N ASN A 271 7.98 -6.41 -17.19
CA ASN A 271 9.34 -6.91 -17.33
C ASN A 271 9.44 -7.77 -18.60
N PRO A 272 10.36 -7.53 -19.52
CA PRO A 272 10.54 -8.35 -20.72
C PRO A 272 11.29 -9.67 -20.49
N GLU A 273 11.73 -9.95 -19.27
CA GLU A 273 12.39 -11.21 -18.92
C GLU A 273 11.36 -12.33 -18.75
N GLU A 274 11.47 -13.36 -19.58
CA GLU A 274 10.54 -14.50 -19.59
C GLU A 274 11.11 -15.70 -18.83
N HIS A 275 10.22 -16.38 -18.11
CA HIS A 275 10.48 -17.66 -17.47
C HIS A 275 9.36 -18.62 -17.81
N THR A 276 9.70 -19.91 -17.98
CA THR A 276 8.68 -20.95 -18.06
C THR A 276 7.98 -21.11 -16.70
N ILE A 277 6.74 -21.56 -16.71
CA ILE A 277 5.99 -21.79 -15.47
C ILE A 277 6.69 -22.85 -14.61
N LEU A 278 7.31 -23.84 -15.24
CA LEU A 278 8.08 -24.87 -14.52
C LEU A 278 9.33 -24.29 -13.84
N GLU A 279 10.15 -23.50 -14.54
CA GLU A 279 11.32 -22.82 -13.96
C GLU A 279 10.89 -21.92 -12.79
N PHE A 280 9.78 -21.22 -12.94
CA PHE A 280 9.24 -20.35 -11.91
C PHE A 280 8.78 -21.13 -10.66
N ALA A 281 8.11 -22.27 -10.83
CA ALA A 281 7.75 -23.16 -9.74
C ALA A 281 8.99 -23.70 -8.99
N GLN A 282 10.02 -24.14 -9.75
CA GLN A 282 11.28 -24.62 -9.19
C GLN A 282 12.02 -23.53 -8.41
N LEU A 283 12.03 -22.29 -8.92
CA LEU A 283 12.64 -21.14 -8.26
C LEU A 283 11.94 -20.83 -6.93
N ILE A 284 10.61 -20.76 -6.92
CA ILE A 284 9.84 -20.51 -5.69
C ILE A 284 10.07 -21.64 -4.67
N LYS A 285 10.01 -22.92 -5.10
CA LYS A 285 10.30 -24.06 -4.25
C LYS A 285 11.68 -23.94 -3.59
N LYS A 286 12.70 -23.57 -4.37
CA LYS A 286 14.08 -23.33 -3.89
C LYS A 286 14.13 -22.21 -2.86
N LEU A 287 13.53 -21.06 -3.17
CA LEU A 287 13.56 -19.86 -2.30
C LEU A 287 12.80 -20.05 -0.98
N VAL A 288 11.72 -20.80 -1.00
CA VAL A 288 10.97 -21.18 0.20
C VAL A 288 11.73 -22.20 1.03
N GLY A 289 12.57 -23.03 0.40
CA GLY A 289 13.19 -24.21 1.01
C GLY A 289 12.18 -25.36 1.19
N SER A 290 11.18 -25.45 0.29
CA SER A 290 10.10 -26.44 0.40
C SER A 290 10.49 -27.81 -0.18
N GLY A 291 10.07 -28.88 0.51
CA GLY A 291 10.12 -30.25 0.00
C GLY A 291 8.96 -30.61 -0.95
N SER A 292 8.01 -29.70 -1.20
CA SER A 292 6.81 -29.95 -2.00
C SER A 292 7.12 -30.54 -3.37
N GLU A 293 6.27 -31.45 -3.85
CA GLU A 293 6.34 -31.96 -5.21
C GLU A 293 5.76 -30.96 -6.21
N ILE A 294 6.17 -31.07 -7.49
CA ILE A 294 5.53 -30.33 -8.58
C ILE A 294 4.53 -31.29 -9.25
N GLN A 295 3.25 -30.92 -9.19
CA GLN A 295 2.17 -31.71 -9.76
C GLN A 295 1.67 -31.06 -11.05
N PHE A 296 1.65 -31.82 -12.14
CA PHE A 296 1.10 -31.37 -13.41
C PHE A 296 -0.40 -31.68 -13.48
N LEU A 297 -1.19 -30.67 -13.84
CA LEU A 297 -2.62 -30.75 -14.03
C LEU A 297 -2.98 -30.56 -15.51
N SER A 298 -4.24 -30.84 -15.87
CA SER A 298 -4.74 -30.57 -17.23
C SER A 298 -4.54 -29.11 -17.61
N GLU A 299 -4.17 -28.87 -18.85
CA GLU A 299 -4.02 -27.50 -19.38
C GLU A 299 -5.33 -26.71 -19.24
N ALA A 300 -5.20 -25.44 -18.85
CA ALA A 300 -6.35 -24.56 -18.76
C ALA A 300 -6.74 -24.11 -20.19
N GLN A 301 -8.03 -24.11 -20.45
CA GLN A 301 -8.58 -23.61 -21.73
C GLN A 301 -8.26 -22.11 -21.88
N ASP A 302 -7.82 -21.71 -23.08
CA ASP A 302 -7.47 -20.33 -23.43
C ASP A 302 -6.35 -19.71 -22.56
N ASP A 303 -5.45 -20.55 -21.97
CA ASP A 303 -4.26 -20.02 -21.27
C ASP A 303 -3.15 -19.63 -22.26
N PRO A 304 -2.71 -18.35 -22.29
CA PRO A 304 -1.69 -17.89 -23.24
C PRO A 304 -0.41 -18.70 -23.20
N GLN A 305 0.12 -19.12 -24.34
CA GLN A 305 1.39 -19.85 -24.41
C GLN A 305 2.60 -18.94 -24.15
N LYS A 306 2.53 -17.68 -24.61
CA LYS A 306 3.63 -16.71 -24.46
C LYS A 306 3.07 -15.32 -24.16
N ARG A 307 3.64 -14.66 -23.14
CA ARG A 307 3.21 -13.32 -22.78
C ARG A 307 4.40 -12.48 -22.31
N LYS A 308 4.86 -11.58 -23.20
CA LYS A 308 6.02 -10.72 -23.00
C LYS A 308 5.74 -9.30 -23.47
N PRO A 309 5.90 -8.26 -22.60
CA PRO A 309 5.74 -6.88 -23.01
C PRO A 309 6.89 -6.41 -23.89
N ASP A 310 6.59 -5.64 -24.92
CA ASP A 310 7.56 -4.73 -25.52
C ASP A 310 7.54 -3.43 -24.73
N ILE A 311 8.65 -3.08 -24.08
CA ILE A 311 8.76 -1.90 -23.22
C ILE A 311 9.63 -0.77 -23.84
N ARG A 312 9.97 -0.87 -25.13
CA ARG A 312 10.80 0.14 -25.79
C ARG A 312 10.18 1.54 -25.71
N LYS A 313 8.86 1.62 -25.82
CA LYS A 313 8.11 2.88 -25.69
C LYS A 313 8.22 3.48 -24.29
N ALA A 314 8.08 2.67 -23.24
CA ALA A 314 8.26 3.11 -21.85
C ALA A 314 9.69 3.60 -21.59
N LYS A 315 10.69 2.89 -22.10
CA LYS A 315 12.10 3.32 -22.01
C LYS A 315 12.33 4.66 -22.70
N LEU A 316 11.82 4.82 -23.92
CA LEU A 316 12.07 6.02 -24.74
C LEU A 316 11.33 7.24 -24.19
N LEU A 317 10.04 7.10 -23.86
CA LEU A 317 9.18 8.24 -23.54
C LEU A 317 9.10 8.56 -22.05
N LEU A 318 9.32 7.58 -21.18
CA LEU A 318 9.23 7.74 -19.74
C LEU A 318 10.59 7.63 -19.02
N GLY A 319 11.64 7.18 -19.73
CA GLY A 319 12.92 6.83 -19.10
C GLY A 319 12.79 5.69 -18.07
N TRP A 320 11.75 4.84 -18.25
CA TRP A 320 11.41 3.80 -17.28
C TRP A 320 11.74 2.40 -17.81
N GLU A 321 12.30 1.59 -16.94
CA GLU A 321 12.45 0.15 -17.08
C GLU A 321 12.38 -0.55 -15.72
N PRO A 322 12.04 -1.85 -15.68
CA PRO A 322 12.07 -2.61 -14.43
C PRO A 322 13.52 -2.80 -13.96
N VAL A 323 13.76 -2.65 -12.67
CA VAL A 323 15.11 -2.70 -12.07
C VAL A 323 15.23 -3.76 -10.97
N VAL A 324 14.11 -4.27 -10.45
CA VAL A 324 14.13 -5.25 -9.36
C VAL A 324 14.30 -6.66 -9.94
N PRO A 325 15.40 -7.38 -9.60
CA PRO A 325 15.59 -8.76 -10.02
C PRO A 325 14.46 -9.67 -9.51
N LEU A 326 14.08 -10.67 -10.33
CA LEU A 326 12.99 -11.60 -10.02
C LEU A 326 13.17 -12.26 -8.65
N GLU A 327 14.36 -12.80 -8.37
CA GLU A 327 14.66 -13.51 -7.12
C GLU A 327 14.54 -12.59 -5.89
N GLU A 328 15.01 -11.34 -5.99
CA GLU A 328 14.87 -10.34 -4.93
C GLU A 328 13.39 -10.03 -4.63
N GLY A 329 12.61 -9.79 -5.69
CA GLY A 329 11.19 -9.53 -5.57
C GLY A 329 10.42 -10.71 -4.96
N LEU A 330 10.75 -11.94 -5.37
CA LEU A 330 10.16 -13.16 -4.83
C LEU A 330 10.47 -13.35 -3.34
N ASN A 331 11.71 -13.11 -2.91
CA ASN A 331 12.07 -13.18 -1.50
C ASN A 331 11.24 -12.22 -0.64
N LYS A 332 11.01 -10.99 -1.12
CA LYS A 332 10.14 -10.00 -0.45
C LYS A 332 8.69 -10.47 -0.38
N ALA A 333 8.16 -11.06 -1.47
CA ALA A 333 6.81 -11.60 -1.51
C ALA A 333 6.65 -12.81 -0.58
N ILE A 334 7.59 -13.76 -0.58
CA ILE A 334 7.62 -14.93 0.30
C ILE A 334 7.64 -14.50 1.77
N HIS A 335 8.49 -13.53 2.12
CA HIS A 335 8.54 -12.99 3.48
C HIS A 335 7.20 -12.40 3.93
N TYR A 336 6.53 -11.65 3.04
CA TYR A 336 5.20 -11.10 3.31
C TYR A 336 4.16 -12.23 3.53
N PHE A 337 4.15 -13.26 2.67
CA PHE A 337 3.20 -14.39 2.79
C PHE A 337 3.41 -15.19 4.09
N ARG A 338 4.68 -15.41 4.52
CA ARG A 338 4.96 -16.03 5.82
C ARG A 338 4.34 -15.25 6.97
N LYS A 339 4.58 -13.94 7.02
CA LYS A 339 3.98 -13.08 8.06
C LYS A 339 2.45 -13.08 8.02
N GLU A 340 1.88 -13.13 6.83
CA GLU A 340 0.44 -13.18 6.65
C GLU A 340 -0.16 -14.47 7.18
N LEU A 341 0.48 -15.61 6.93
CA LEU A 341 0.08 -16.92 7.47
C LEU A 341 0.20 -16.95 9.00
N GLU A 342 1.30 -16.43 9.56
CA GLU A 342 1.49 -16.30 11.00
C GLU A 342 0.39 -15.43 11.64
N TYR A 343 0.06 -14.31 11.01
CA TYR A 343 -1.01 -13.42 11.47
C TYR A 343 -2.37 -14.12 11.45
N GLN A 344 -2.67 -14.87 10.39
CA GLN A 344 -3.94 -15.62 10.28
C GLN A 344 -4.02 -16.73 11.33
N ALA A 345 -2.94 -17.49 11.54
CA ALA A 345 -2.88 -18.53 12.54
C ALA A 345 -3.10 -17.97 13.97
N ASN A 346 -2.49 -16.84 14.29
CA ASN A 346 -2.63 -16.21 15.61
C ASN A 346 -4.04 -15.62 15.83
N ASN A 347 -4.71 -15.12 14.79
CA ASN A 347 -6.05 -14.54 14.91
C ASN A 347 -7.18 -15.58 14.87
N GLN A 348 -6.94 -16.81 14.39
CA GLN A 348 -7.93 -17.89 14.49
C GLN A 348 -8.11 -18.40 15.94
N TYR A 349 -7.21 -18.05 16.85
CA TYR A 349 -7.24 -18.48 18.26
C TYR A 349 -7.95 -17.49 19.19
N ILE A 350 -8.62 -16.46 18.71
CA ILE A 350 -9.48 -15.61 19.55
C ILE A 350 -10.81 -16.35 19.76
N PRO A 351 -11.11 -16.86 20.98
CA PRO A 351 -12.40 -17.49 21.25
C PRO A 351 -13.49 -16.46 20.99
N LYS A 352 -14.41 -16.75 20.07
CA LYS A 352 -15.59 -15.90 19.87
C LYS A 352 -16.27 -15.72 21.24
N PRO A 353 -16.57 -14.48 21.68
CA PRO A 353 -17.28 -14.28 22.94
C PRO A 353 -18.59 -15.07 22.88
N LYS A 354 -18.81 -15.92 23.89
CA LYS A 354 -20.07 -16.68 24.01
C LYS A 354 -21.22 -15.68 23.97
N PRO A 355 -22.25 -15.89 23.13
CA PRO A 355 -23.40 -14.99 23.08
C PRO A 355 -23.99 -14.92 24.48
N ALA A 356 -24.23 -13.72 24.97
CA ALA A 356 -24.85 -13.47 26.26
C ALA A 356 -26.16 -14.24 26.35
N ARG A 357 -26.25 -15.12 27.32
CA ARG A 357 -27.45 -15.95 27.58
C ARG A 357 -28.61 -15.01 27.89
N MET A 358 -29.49 -14.79 26.90
CA MET A 358 -30.74 -14.04 27.12
C MET A 358 -31.50 -14.72 28.27
N LYS A 359 -31.64 -14.02 29.42
CA LYS A 359 -32.54 -14.44 30.47
C LYS A 359 -33.96 -14.44 29.89
N LYS A 360 -34.54 -15.62 29.71
CA LYS A 360 -35.97 -15.77 29.43
C LYS A 360 -36.75 -15.05 30.50
N GLY A 361 -37.40 -13.95 30.16
CA GLY A 361 -38.36 -13.26 31.03
C GLY A 361 -39.49 -14.21 31.40
N ARG A 362 -39.70 -14.36 32.72
CA ARG A 362 -40.86 -15.06 33.28
C ARG A 362 -42.12 -14.23 32.96
N THR A 363 -42.92 -14.65 32.00
CA THR A 363 -44.28 -14.16 31.85
C THR A 363 -45.09 -14.57 33.07
N ARG A 364 -45.49 -13.61 33.88
CA ARG A 364 -46.56 -13.79 34.85
C ARG A 364 -47.88 -13.73 34.12
N HIS A 365 -48.59 -14.84 34.13
CA HIS A 365 -50.03 -14.82 33.86
C HIS A 365 -50.77 -14.30 35.12
N ASN A 366 -51.55 -13.28 34.96
CA ASN A 366 -52.76 -13.00 35.69
C ASN A 366 -53.89 -12.90 34.67
#